data_b62bd47960c38817a20afe7658f8b0da
#
_entry.id   b62bd47960c38817a20afe7658f8b0da
#
_cell.length_a   1.000
_cell.length_b   1.000
_cell.length_c   1.000
_cell.angle_alpha   90.00
_cell.angle_beta   90.00
_cell.angle_gamma   90.00
#
_symmetry.space_group_name_H-M   'P 1'
#
loop_
_entity.id
_entity.type
_entity.pdbx_description
1 polymer ?
#
loop_
_entity_poly.entity_id
_entity_poly.type
_entity_poly.pdbx_seq_one_letter_code
_entity_poly.pdbx_strand_id
1 'polypeptide(L)'
;TLRNSSAASDVYKRQSHDNSKPRFMSYLSLFTFAMLMLVTSDNLIQLFFGWEGVGLASYLLIGFWYHKPSAHTAAMKAFIVNRVGDFGFILGIIATYSVFGSLYFDEIFSDVEGLHKLSIVMLGFKINVIELIAILLFIGAMGKSAQIGLHTWLPDAMEGPTPVSALIHAATMVTAGVFLVCRMSPLLEFAP
;
A
#
# COMPACT_ATOMS: atom_id res chain seq x y z
N THR A 1 15.06 -29.87 11.71
CA THR A 1 14.44 -29.08 12.79
C THR A 1 15.46 -28.28 13.60
N LEU A 2 16.64 -28.83 13.95
CA LEU A 2 17.69 -28.13 14.71
C LEU A 2 18.32 -26.94 13.95
N ARG A 3 18.45 -27.00 12.63
CA ARG A 3 18.99 -25.89 11.82
C ARG A 3 18.09 -24.64 11.84
N ASN A 4 16.78 -24.83 11.85
CA ASN A 4 15.84 -23.69 11.87
C ASN A 4 15.80 -23.01 13.25
N SER A 5 15.97 -23.78 14.34
CA SER A 5 16.06 -23.21 15.70
C SER A 5 17.36 -22.42 15.91
N SER A 6 18.47 -22.84 15.31
CA SER A 6 19.74 -22.09 15.39
C SER A 6 19.69 -20.79 14.61
N ALA A 7 19.07 -20.76 13.42
CA ALA A 7 18.89 -19.55 12.63
C ALA A 7 17.98 -18.53 13.34
N ALA A 8 16.86 -18.97 13.92
CA ALA A 8 15.97 -18.12 14.70
C ALA A 8 16.68 -17.57 15.96
N SER A 9 17.46 -18.40 16.65
CA SER A 9 18.26 -17.98 17.81
C SER A 9 19.35 -16.98 17.42
N ASP A 10 19.97 -17.14 16.26
CA ASP A 10 21.01 -16.23 15.77
C ASP A 10 20.45 -14.87 15.37
N VAL A 11 19.28 -14.87 14.72
CA VAL A 11 18.52 -13.64 14.43
C VAL A 11 18.14 -12.93 15.72
N TYR A 12 17.62 -13.64 16.72
CA TYR A 12 17.25 -13.08 18.01
C TYR A 12 18.47 -12.48 18.74
N LYS A 13 19.61 -13.17 18.75
CA LYS A 13 20.85 -12.68 19.35
C LYS A 13 21.35 -11.41 18.66
N ARG A 14 21.36 -11.37 17.33
CA ARG A 14 21.78 -10.17 16.58
C ARG A 14 20.91 -8.97 16.89
N GLN A 15 19.60 -9.16 17.01
CA GLN A 15 18.67 -8.08 17.38
C GLN A 15 18.83 -7.65 18.85
N SER A 16 19.26 -8.56 19.77
CA SER A 16 19.46 -8.22 21.18
C SER A 16 20.64 -7.28 21.41
N HIS A 17 21.60 -7.22 20.50
CA HIS A 17 22.81 -6.40 20.60
C HIS A 17 22.70 -5.05 19.86
N ASP A 18 21.61 -4.76 19.16
CA ASP A 18 21.43 -3.48 18.47
C ASP A 18 21.05 -2.37 19.46
N ASN A 19 21.86 -1.33 19.52
CA ASN A 19 21.62 -0.16 20.39
C ASN A 19 20.41 0.68 19.97
N SER A 20 19.85 0.42 18.79
CA SER A 20 18.75 1.19 18.20
C SER A 20 17.36 0.56 18.42
N LYS A 21 17.20 -0.35 19.38
CA LYS A 21 15.92 -1.01 19.71
C LYS A 21 14.75 -0.03 19.92
N PRO A 22 14.89 1.08 20.65
CA PRO A 22 13.79 2.01 20.85
C PRO A 22 13.29 2.60 19.52
N ARG A 23 14.22 2.95 18.62
CA ARG A 23 13.89 3.47 17.27
C ARG A 23 13.17 2.40 16.44
N PHE A 24 13.65 1.16 16.51
CA PHE A 24 13.00 0.04 15.81
C PHE A 24 11.55 -0.16 16.28
N MET A 25 11.33 -0.19 17.58
CA MET A 25 9.99 -0.35 18.17
C MET A 25 9.06 0.83 17.84
N SER A 26 9.59 2.05 17.81
CA SER A 26 8.82 3.24 17.39
C SER A 26 8.35 3.14 15.93
N TYR A 27 9.22 2.72 15.02
CA TYR A 27 8.86 2.55 13.61
C TYR A 27 7.86 1.41 13.40
N LEU A 28 8.01 0.33 14.17
CA LEU A 28 7.07 -0.79 14.13
C LEU A 28 5.68 -0.38 14.63
N SER A 29 5.62 0.40 15.72
CA SER A 29 4.37 0.93 16.26
C SER A 29 3.71 1.91 15.29
N LEU A 30 4.49 2.79 14.66
CA LEU A 30 4.00 3.71 13.62
C LEU A 30 3.41 2.93 12.44
N PHE A 31 4.10 1.88 11.99
CA PHE A 31 3.63 1.02 10.91
C PHE A 31 2.30 0.34 11.26
N THR A 32 2.20 -0.23 12.47
CA THR A 32 0.99 -0.88 12.95
C THR A 32 -0.17 0.10 13.06
N PHE A 33 0.09 1.30 13.60
CA PHE A 33 -0.91 2.36 13.68
C PHE A 33 -1.45 2.75 12.29
N ALA A 34 -0.55 3.00 11.33
CA ALA A 34 -0.93 3.36 9.97
C ALA A 34 -1.73 2.24 9.28
N MET A 35 -1.35 0.98 9.51
CA MET A 35 -2.07 -0.17 8.96
C MET A 35 -3.47 -0.31 9.58
N LEU A 36 -3.61 -0.12 10.88
CA LEU A 36 -4.92 -0.11 11.54
C LEU A 36 -5.80 1.01 11.00
N MET A 37 -5.27 2.23 10.84
CA MET A 37 -6.01 3.32 10.20
C MET A 37 -6.49 2.98 8.78
N LEU A 38 -5.66 2.25 8.02
CA LEU A 38 -6.01 1.81 6.67
C LEU A 38 -7.18 0.82 6.69
N VAL A 39 -7.08 -0.25 7.49
CA VAL A 39 -8.08 -1.34 7.46
C VAL A 39 -9.38 -0.99 8.15
N THR A 40 -9.39 -0.03 9.08
CA THR A 40 -10.60 0.44 9.79
C THR A 40 -11.22 1.67 9.12
N SER A 41 -10.76 2.05 7.92
CA SER A 41 -11.28 3.23 7.23
C SER A 41 -12.72 3.03 6.74
N ASP A 42 -13.55 4.06 6.90
CA ASP A 42 -14.91 4.14 6.39
C ASP A 42 -15.02 4.99 5.12
N ASN A 43 -13.92 5.61 4.73
CA ASN A 43 -13.86 6.47 3.55
C ASN A 43 -12.49 6.40 2.86
N LEU A 44 -12.46 6.80 1.58
CA LEU A 44 -11.25 6.77 0.74
C LEU A 44 -10.13 7.70 1.23
N ILE A 45 -10.46 8.83 1.89
CA ILE A 45 -9.44 9.76 2.41
C ILE A 45 -8.71 9.13 3.60
N GLN A 46 -9.45 8.58 4.55
CA GLN A 46 -8.86 7.91 5.71
C GLN A 46 -8.03 6.70 5.28
N LEU A 47 -8.54 5.92 4.31
CA LEU A 47 -7.81 4.80 3.72
C LEU A 47 -6.50 5.29 3.10
N PHE A 48 -6.54 6.38 2.31
CA PHE A 48 -5.36 6.97 1.70
C PHE A 48 -4.36 7.50 2.75
N PHE A 49 -4.84 8.09 3.83
CA PHE A 49 -3.97 8.55 4.91
C PHE A 49 -3.21 7.40 5.57
N GLY A 50 -3.91 6.29 5.87
CA GLY A 50 -3.27 5.06 6.33
C GLY A 50 -2.29 4.47 5.30
N TRP A 51 -2.66 4.51 4.02
CA TRP A 51 -1.86 4.07 2.88
C TRP A 51 -0.51 4.79 2.78
N GLU A 52 -0.53 6.11 2.91
CA GLU A 52 0.67 6.94 2.93
C GLU A 52 1.51 6.70 4.19
N GLY A 53 0.84 6.56 5.34
CA GLY A 53 1.50 6.24 6.61
C GLY A 53 2.25 4.93 6.58
N VAL A 54 1.66 3.88 6.02
CA VAL A 54 2.32 2.58 5.80
C VAL A 54 3.53 2.73 4.85
N GLY A 55 3.38 3.53 3.79
CA GLY A 55 4.47 3.83 2.85
C GLY A 55 5.66 4.51 3.54
N LEU A 56 5.41 5.53 4.35
CA LEU A 56 6.44 6.24 5.11
C LEU A 56 7.10 5.31 6.15
N ALA A 57 6.31 4.57 6.91
CA ALA A 57 6.83 3.66 7.92
C ALA A 57 7.68 2.54 7.30
N SER A 58 7.29 2.02 6.14
CA SER A 58 8.07 1.03 5.39
C SER A 58 9.41 1.59 4.91
N TYR A 59 9.45 2.83 4.43
CA TYR A 59 10.69 3.52 4.08
C TYR A 59 11.67 3.58 5.26
N LEU A 60 11.18 3.98 6.45
CA LEU A 60 11.98 4.06 7.68
C LEU A 60 12.47 2.68 8.14
N LEU A 61 11.67 1.65 7.95
CA LEU A 61 11.98 0.29 8.35
C LEU A 61 12.93 -0.41 7.38
N ILE A 62 12.79 -0.25 6.07
CA ILE A 62 13.72 -0.79 5.07
C ILE A 62 15.07 -0.10 5.21
N GLY A 63 15.07 1.22 5.38
CA GLY A 63 16.26 2.04 5.62
C GLY A 63 16.74 2.06 7.07
N PHE A 64 16.33 1.10 7.92
CA PHE A 64 16.66 1.09 9.34
C PHE A 64 18.17 1.16 9.59
N TRP A 65 18.95 0.41 8.82
CA TRP A 65 20.41 0.49 8.82
C TRP A 65 20.92 1.52 7.81
N TYR A 66 20.56 2.77 8.02
CA TYR A 66 20.87 3.91 7.12
C TYR A 66 22.36 4.10 6.83
N HIS A 67 23.25 3.51 7.65
CA HIS A 67 24.70 3.50 7.40
C HIS A 67 25.11 2.59 6.23
N LYS A 68 24.24 1.64 5.83
CA LYS A 68 24.48 0.77 4.69
C LYS A 68 23.96 1.45 3.41
N PRO A 69 24.83 1.70 2.41
CA PRO A 69 24.39 2.30 1.14
C PRO A 69 23.30 1.46 0.45
N SER A 70 23.38 0.12 0.53
CA SER A 70 22.38 -0.78 -0.05
C SER A 70 20.99 -0.58 0.57
N ALA A 71 20.90 -0.48 1.90
CA ALA A 71 19.63 -0.28 2.60
C ALA A 71 19.02 1.10 2.28
N HIS A 72 19.85 2.14 2.19
CA HIS A 72 19.39 3.47 1.79
C HIS A 72 18.84 3.48 0.37
N THR A 73 19.57 2.88 -0.58
CA THR A 73 19.13 2.80 -1.99
C THR A 73 17.85 1.98 -2.13
N ALA A 74 17.74 0.85 -1.40
CA ALA A 74 16.55 0.02 -1.37
C ALA A 74 15.32 0.77 -0.83
N ALA A 75 15.50 1.52 0.28
CA ALA A 75 14.43 2.33 0.87
C ALA A 75 13.95 3.43 -0.09
N MET A 76 14.88 4.16 -0.72
CA MET A 76 14.56 5.19 -1.72
C MET A 76 13.83 4.60 -2.92
N LYS A 77 14.30 3.46 -3.45
CA LYS A 77 13.65 2.77 -4.56
C LYS A 77 12.23 2.35 -4.21
N ALA A 78 12.04 1.71 -3.04
CA ALA A 78 10.73 1.31 -2.56
C ALA A 78 9.79 2.52 -2.42
N PHE A 79 10.27 3.62 -1.86
CA PHE A 79 9.48 4.83 -1.67
C PHE A 79 9.04 5.43 -3.01
N ILE A 80 9.97 5.62 -3.96
CA ILE A 80 9.68 6.24 -5.27
C ILE A 80 8.72 5.38 -6.09
N VAL A 81 8.96 4.08 -6.17
CA VAL A 81 8.10 3.15 -6.94
C VAL A 81 6.67 3.14 -6.38
N ASN A 82 6.53 3.12 -5.06
CA ASN A 82 5.21 3.21 -4.43
C ASN A 82 4.52 4.55 -4.73
N ARG A 83 5.26 5.68 -4.75
CA ARG A 83 4.69 7.00 -5.10
C ARG A 83 4.10 7.07 -6.50
N VAL A 84 4.67 6.35 -7.45
CA VAL A 84 4.07 6.24 -8.79
C VAL A 84 2.69 5.59 -8.73
N GLY A 85 2.54 4.51 -7.96
CA GLY A 85 1.23 3.89 -7.70
C GLY A 85 0.28 4.81 -6.94
N ASP A 86 0.77 5.48 -5.89
CA ASP A 86 -0.01 6.40 -5.05
C ASP A 86 -0.57 7.58 -5.85
N PHE A 87 0.14 8.04 -6.90
CA PHE A 87 -0.37 9.05 -7.82
C PHE A 87 -1.63 8.57 -8.56
N GLY A 88 -1.64 7.34 -9.06
CA GLY A 88 -2.83 6.73 -9.65
C GLY A 88 -3.99 6.66 -8.65
N PHE A 89 -3.69 6.27 -7.40
CA PHE A 89 -4.68 6.20 -6.34
C PHE A 89 -5.33 7.56 -6.03
N ILE A 90 -4.54 8.63 -5.91
CA ILE A 90 -5.04 10.00 -5.71
C ILE A 90 -5.98 10.41 -6.85
N LEU A 91 -5.59 10.16 -8.10
CA LEU A 91 -6.44 10.44 -9.25
C LEU A 91 -7.75 9.65 -9.20
N GLY A 92 -7.70 8.38 -8.76
CA GLY A 92 -8.88 7.56 -8.53
C GLY A 92 -9.81 8.15 -7.46
N ILE A 93 -9.28 8.65 -6.35
CA ILE A 93 -10.04 9.33 -5.29
C ILE A 93 -10.72 10.60 -5.82
N ILE A 94 -9.97 11.43 -6.56
CA ILE A 94 -10.51 12.67 -7.16
C ILE A 94 -11.61 12.34 -8.16
N ALA A 95 -11.40 11.33 -9.01
CA ALA A 95 -12.41 10.88 -9.96
C ALA A 95 -13.67 10.37 -9.24
N THR A 96 -13.52 9.57 -8.19
CA THR A 96 -14.62 9.08 -7.37
C THR A 96 -15.42 10.25 -6.77
N TYR A 97 -14.74 11.22 -6.15
CA TYR A 97 -15.41 12.39 -5.59
C TYR A 97 -16.15 13.22 -6.65
N SER A 98 -15.55 13.37 -7.83
CA SER A 98 -16.16 14.14 -8.94
C SER A 98 -17.44 13.50 -9.47
N VAL A 99 -17.59 12.19 -9.35
CA VAL A 99 -18.71 11.42 -9.88
C VAL A 99 -19.80 11.20 -8.85
N PHE A 100 -19.41 10.78 -7.63
CA PHE A 100 -20.33 10.43 -6.56
C PHE A 100 -20.63 11.59 -5.60
N GLY A 101 -19.81 12.66 -5.60
CA GLY A 101 -19.93 13.78 -4.65
C GLY A 101 -19.54 13.41 -3.22
N SER A 102 -19.20 12.16 -2.96
CA SER A 102 -18.83 11.62 -1.67
C SER A 102 -17.62 10.68 -1.77
N LEU A 103 -16.96 10.47 -0.63
CA LEU A 103 -15.86 9.52 -0.48
C LEU A 103 -16.13 8.44 0.57
N TYR A 104 -17.32 8.43 1.17
CA TYR A 104 -17.76 7.37 2.08
C TYR A 104 -18.16 6.13 1.29
N PHE A 105 -17.72 4.97 1.73
CA PHE A 105 -17.96 3.71 1.02
C PHE A 105 -19.44 3.39 0.86
N ASP A 106 -20.24 3.58 1.91
CA ASP A 106 -21.68 3.29 1.89
C ASP A 106 -22.43 4.14 0.86
N GLU A 107 -22.06 5.43 0.74
CA GLU A 107 -22.66 6.36 -0.23
C GLU A 107 -22.22 5.99 -1.66
N ILE A 108 -20.94 5.70 -1.87
CA ILE A 108 -20.41 5.28 -3.18
C ILE A 108 -21.14 4.00 -3.64
N PHE A 109 -21.26 3.00 -2.76
CA PHE A 109 -21.84 1.70 -3.13
C PHE A 109 -23.35 1.77 -3.37
N SER A 110 -24.06 2.67 -2.69
CA SER A 110 -25.50 2.87 -2.95
C SER A 110 -25.77 3.52 -4.30
N ASP A 111 -24.89 4.38 -4.78
CA ASP A 111 -25.10 5.18 -5.99
C ASP A 111 -24.52 4.53 -7.26
N VAL A 112 -23.70 3.47 -7.13
CA VAL A 112 -23.06 2.81 -8.27
C VAL A 112 -24.05 2.34 -9.33
N GLU A 113 -25.18 1.74 -8.92
CA GLU A 113 -26.21 1.23 -9.85
C GLU A 113 -26.80 2.33 -10.73
N GLY A 114 -26.95 3.56 -10.21
CA GLY A 114 -27.46 4.71 -10.96
C GLY A 114 -26.47 5.29 -11.96
N LEU A 115 -25.18 5.14 -11.68
CA LEU A 115 -24.10 5.84 -12.38
C LEU A 115 -23.31 4.94 -13.35
N HIS A 116 -23.52 3.61 -13.37
CA HIS A 116 -22.75 2.66 -14.18
C HIS A 116 -22.81 2.91 -15.71
N LYS A 117 -23.80 3.67 -16.20
CA LYS A 117 -23.94 4.03 -17.62
C LYS A 117 -23.27 5.35 -18.00
N LEU A 118 -22.73 6.08 -17.04
CA LEU A 118 -22.03 7.32 -17.31
C LEU A 118 -20.74 7.04 -18.09
N SER A 119 -20.55 7.82 -19.16
CA SER A 119 -19.33 7.73 -19.96
C SER A 119 -18.78 9.13 -20.23
N ILE A 120 -17.48 9.25 -20.19
CA ILE A 120 -16.74 10.48 -20.50
C ILE A 120 -15.97 10.26 -21.81
N VAL A 121 -15.90 11.29 -22.63
CA VAL A 121 -15.05 11.29 -23.82
C VAL A 121 -13.69 11.85 -23.41
N MET A 122 -12.68 11.00 -23.35
CA MET A 122 -11.30 11.38 -23.04
C MET A 122 -10.38 10.95 -24.18
N LEU A 123 -9.60 11.90 -24.71
CA LEU A 123 -8.69 11.66 -25.85
C LEU A 123 -9.39 11.08 -27.10
N GLY A 124 -10.68 11.39 -27.32
CA GLY A 124 -11.46 10.86 -28.44
C GLY A 124 -12.06 9.46 -28.24
N PHE A 125 -11.80 8.82 -27.11
CA PHE A 125 -12.38 7.53 -26.73
C PHE A 125 -13.50 7.72 -25.70
N LYS A 126 -14.57 6.95 -25.88
CA LYS A 126 -15.68 6.90 -24.92
C LYS A 126 -15.34 5.85 -23.87
N ILE A 127 -15.03 6.29 -22.65
CA ILE A 127 -14.64 5.44 -21.52
C ILE A 127 -15.75 5.48 -20.48
N ASN A 128 -16.10 4.31 -19.93
CA ASN A 128 -16.99 4.25 -18.77
C ASN A 128 -16.30 4.87 -17.55
N VAL A 129 -17.03 5.70 -16.82
CA VAL A 129 -16.47 6.43 -15.67
C VAL A 129 -16.06 5.49 -14.55
N ILE A 130 -16.85 4.44 -14.29
CA ILE A 130 -16.55 3.45 -13.25
C ILE A 130 -15.31 2.65 -13.63
N GLU A 131 -15.16 2.27 -14.90
CA GLU A 131 -13.98 1.61 -15.42
C GLU A 131 -12.72 2.47 -15.22
N LEU A 132 -12.81 3.77 -15.51
CA LEU A 132 -11.70 4.70 -15.28
C LEU A 132 -11.30 4.76 -13.80
N ILE A 133 -12.28 4.89 -12.90
CA ILE A 133 -12.04 4.90 -11.46
C ILE A 133 -11.41 3.57 -11.02
N ALA A 134 -11.94 2.44 -11.48
CA ALA A 134 -11.43 1.11 -11.18
C ALA A 134 -9.96 0.95 -11.59
N ILE A 135 -9.60 1.36 -12.81
CA ILE A 135 -8.22 1.31 -13.30
C ILE A 135 -7.29 2.20 -12.46
N LEU A 136 -7.70 3.43 -12.12
CA LEU A 136 -6.91 4.36 -11.34
C LEU A 136 -6.66 3.84 -9.92
N LEU A 137 -7.67 3.29 -9.26
CA LEU A 137 -7.54 2.66 -7.94
C LEU A 137 -6.66 1.41 -8.01
N PHE A 138 -6.78 0.62 -9.09
CA PHE A 138 -5.97 -0.57 -9.31
C PHE A 138 -4.48 -0.22 -9.53
N ILE A 139 -4.16 0.89 -10.20
CA ILE A 139 -2.77 1.39 -10.31
C ILE A 139 -2.19 1.64 -8.92
N GLY A 140 -2.97 2.22 -8.00
CA GLY A 140 -2.57 2.34 -6.60
C GLY A 140 -2.29 1.00 -5.94
N ALA A 141 -3.20 0.04 -6.12
CA ALA A 141 -3.04 -1.32 -5.60
C ALA A 141 -1.79 -2.02 -6.17
N MET A 142 -1.48 -1.84 -7.45
CA MET A 142 -0.29 -2.39 -8.11
C MET A 142 1.01 -1.92 -7.45
N GLY A 143 1.08 -0.67 -7.02
CA GLY A 143 2.25 -0.11 -6.32
C GLY A 143 2.55 -0.85 -5.02
N LYS A 144 1.60 -0.90 -4.11
CA LYS A 144 1.77 -1.55 -2.80
C LYS A 144 1.87 -3.08 -2.90
N SER A 145 1.09 -3.70 -3.78
CA SER A 145 1.10 -5.15 -3.98
C SER A 145 2.23 -5.64 -4.89
N ALA A 146 3.13 -4.76 -5.30
CA ALA A 146 4.28 -5.08 -6.17
C ALA A 146 3.86 -5.89 -7.41
N GLN A 147 2.81 -5.43 -8.10
CA GLN A 147 2.31 -6.07 -9.32
C GLN A 147 3.03 -5.53 -10.58
N ILE A 148 2.59 -5.97 -11.72
CA ILE A 148 3.17 -5.75 -13.05
C ILE A 148 3.78 -4.34 -13.22
N GLY A 149 5.08 -4.27 -13.48
CA GLY A 149 5.82 -3.01 -13.68
C GLY A 149 6.30 -2.33 -12.38
N LEU A 150 5.55 -2.44 -11.27
CA LEU A 150 5.87 -1.80 -9.98
C LEU A 150 6.42 -2.78 -8.93
N HIS A 151 6.87 -3.97 -9.34
CA HIS A 151 7.38 -5.03 -8.45
C HIS A 151 8.86 -4.88 -8.07
N THR A 152 9.59 -4.00 -8.73
CA THR A 152 11.07 -3.93 -8.66
C THR A 152 11.61 -3.54 -7.28
N TRP A 153 10.78 -2.96 -6.40
CA TRP A 153 11.17 -2.57 -5.04
C TRP A 153 11.13 -3.74 -4.05
N LEU A 154 10.31 -4.75 -4.31
CA LEU A 154 10.02 -5.83 -3.36
C LEU A 154 11.25 -6.69 -3.03
N PRO A 155 12.08 -7.15 -3.98
CA PRO A 155 13.30 -7.90 -3.66
C PRO A 155 14.29 -7.08 -2.85
N ASP A 156 14.47 -5.80 -3.17
CA ASP A 156 15.44 -4.94 -2.50
C ASP A 156 15.01 -4.59 -1.06
N ALA A 157 13.71 -4.62 -0.78
CA ALA A 157 13.17 -4.38 0.57
C ALA A 157 13.62 -5.43 1.62
N MET A 158 14.25 -6.53 1.19
CA MET A 158 14.88 -7.53 2.07
C MET A 158 16.14 -7.01 2.79
N GLU A 159 16.66 -5.85 2.45
CA GLU A 159 17.79 -5.20 3.15
C GLU A 159 17.43 -4.75 4.59
N GLY A 160 16.16 -4.64 4.91
CA GLY A 160 15.69 -4.34 6.26
C GLY A 160 15.85 -5.51 7.24
N PRO A 161 15.67 -5.27 8.56
CA PRO A 161 15.70 -6.33 9.56
C PRO A 161 14.67 -7.45 9.26
N THR A 162 15.00 -8.70 9.54
CA THR A 162 14.15 -9.86 9.23
C THR A 162 12.69 -9.75 9.71
N PRO A 163 12.38 -9.24 10.93
CA PRO A 163 10.98 -9.05 11.34
C PRO A 163 10.23 -8.03 10.48
N VAL A 164 10.94 -7.03 9.98
CA VAL A 164 10.37 -6.02 9.05
C VAL A 164 10.02 -6.65 7.72
N SER A 165 10.93 -7.45 7.18
CA SER A 165 10.68 -8.15 5.91
C SER A 165 9.46 -9.06 6.02
N ALA A 166 9.32 -9.81 7.11
CA ALA A 166 8.14 -10.64 7.36
C ALA A 166 6.85 -9.82 7.44
N LEU A 167 6.88 -8.67 8.12
CA LEU A 167 5.72 -7.80 8.28
C LEU A 167 5.33 -7.13 6.95
N ILE A 168 6.28 -6.54 6.24
CA ILE A 168 6.03 -5.82 4.99
C ILE A 168 5.55 -6.77 3.89
N HIS A 169 6.22 -7.91 3.71
CA HIS A 169 5.98 -8.79 2.57
C HIS A 169 4.81 -9.76 2.77
N ALA A 170 4.67 -10.33 3.97
CA ALA A 170 3.69 -11.38 4.18
C ALA A 170 2.35 -10.85 4.72
N ALA A 171 2.39 -9.93 5.69
CA ALA A 171 1.21 -9.67 6.50
C ALA A 171 0.47 -8.37 6.16
N THR A 172 1.13 -7.33 5.63
CA THR A 172 0.50 -6.00 5.67
C THR A 172 0.66 -5.14 4.41
N MET A 173 1.87 -4.72 4.03
CA MET A 173 2.01 -3.73 2.97
C MET A 173 1.59 -4.26 1.60
N VAL A 174 2.02 -5.46 1.25
CA VAL A 174 1.65 -6.11 -0.02
C VAL A 174 0.18 -6.46 -0.05
N THR A 175 -0.41 -6.82 1.08
CA THR A 175 -1.84 -7.12 1.18
C THR A 175 -2.74 -5.88 1.21
N ALA A 176 -2.20 -4.68 1.43
CA ALA A 176 -2.97 -3.45 1.40
C ALA A 176 -3.64 -3.21 0.03
N GLY A 177 -2.95 -3.51 -1.09
CA GLY A 177 -3.57 -3.42 -2.41
C GLY A 177 -4.67 -4.47 -2.62
N VAL A 178 -4.49 -5.68 -2.11
CA VAL A 178 -5.54 -6.71 -2.12
C VAL A 178 -6.74 -6.25 -1.29
N PHE A 179 -6.50 -5.68 -0.11
CA PHE A 179 -7.55 -5.11 0.73
C PHE A 179 -8.34 -4.02 0.01
N LEU A 180 -7.65 -3.10 -0.68
CA LEU A 180 -8.30 -2.04 -1.46
C LEU A 180 -9.24 -2.63 -2.54
N VAL A 181 -8.76 -3.62 -3.30
CA VAL A 181 -9.56 -4.28 -4.34
C VAL A 181 -10.78 -5.00 -3.72
N CYS A 182 -10.59 -5.73 -2.63
CA CYS A 182 -11.69 -6.40 -1.93
C CYS A 182 -12.69 -5.39 -1.36
N ARG A 183 -12.22 -4.27 -0.79
CA ARG A 183 -13.11 -3.23 -0.22
C ARG A 183 -13.93 -2.53 -1.31
N MET A 184 -13.34 -2.33 -2.48
CA MET A 184 -13.99 -1.68 -3.62
C MET A 184 -14.72 -2.67 -4.54
N SER A 185 -14.83 -3.95 -4.18
CA SER A 185 -15.48 -4.97 -5.03
C SER A 185 -16.90 -4.58 -5.48
N PRO A 186 -17.77 -3.94 -4.66
CA PRO A 186 -19.09 -3.54 -5.13
C PRO A 186 -19.05 -2.53 -6.29
N LEU A 187 -18.03 -1.67 -6.33
CA LEU A 187 -17.81 -0.76 -7.45
C LEU A 187 -17.20 -1.49 -8.66
N LEU A 188 -16.26 -2.41 -8.41
CA LEU A 188 -15.55 -3.13 -9.47
C LEU A 188 -16.46 -4.09 -10.26
N GLU A 189 -17.53 -4.62 -9.63
CA GLU A 189 -18.51 -5.48 -10.29
C GLU A 189 -19.26 -4.76 -11.44
N PHE A 190 -19.36 -3.44 -11.38
CA PHE A 190 -20.00 -2.60 -12.42
C PHE A 190 -19.00 -2.07 -13.46
N ALA A 191 -17.71 -2.37 -13.33
CA ALA A 191 -16.71 -2.05 -14.33
C ALA A 191 -16.72 -3.15 -15.42
N PRO A 192 -17.01 -2.81 -16.70
CA PRO A 192 -17.10 -3.77 -17.79
C PRO A 192 -15.76 -4.43 -18.14
#